data_2ca2868d8a13e0c54b0043b6f94b52fe
#
_entry.id   2ca2868d8a13e0c54b0043b6f94b52fe
#
_cell.length_a   1.000
_cell.length_b   1.000
_cell.length_c   1.000
_cell.angle_alpha   90.00
_cell.angle_beta   90.00
_cell.angle_gamma   90.00
#
_symmetry.space_group_name_H-M   'P 1'
#
loop_
_entity.id
_entity.type
_entity.pdbx_description
1 polymer ?
#
loop_
_entity_poly.entity_id
_entity_poly.type
_entity_poly.pdbx_seq_one_letter_code
_entity_poly.pdbx_strand_id
1 'polypeptide(L)'
;MTEKITKLDELKKLADGSGHSGKSRFFFYEALINTELYLLLEKEIESGVAYPKLIETSEDKYALVFDTIARLVDFTENSSPYLALTGRMVLPMLKEQKLGLGLNLNLAVPSEILLSSSDIDWLQNIVEQTPERLHDKVTAFSKPSIPFEVRDALNKKLRYLSDFVAEAWTAEAKYLNGHKSQVIVFVDVNPMMHGAVAKAVNEALTFISQADKLILSLIHI
;
A
#
# COMPACT_ATOMS: atom_id res chain seq x y z
N MET A 1 11.77 -24.09 16.45
CA MET A 1 10.67 -24.24 15.45
C MET A 1 11.12 -23.55 14.18
N THR A 2 10.95 -24.18 13.01
CA THR A 2 11.32 -23.52 11.73
C THR A 2 10.36 -22.36 11.52
N GLU A 3 10.86 -21.15 11.59
CA GLU A 3 10.06 -19.93 11.43
C GLU A 3 9.46 -19.93 10.02
N LYS A 4 8.14 -19.74 9.93
CA LYS A 4 7.44 -19.74 8.65
C LYS A 4 7.75 -18.42 7.94
N ILE A 5 8.37 -18.49 6.76
CA ILE A 5 8.63 -17.33 5.89
C ILE A 5 7.29 -16.67 5.56
N THR A 6 7.18 -15.37 5.83
CA THR A 6 5.99 -14.58 5.53
C THR A 6 6.06 -13.96 4.13
N LYS A 7 4.93 -13.47 3.62
CA LYS A 7 4.91 -12.71 2.37
C LYS A 7 5.77 -11.45 2.43
N LEU A 8 5.83 -10.79 3.59
CA LEU A 8 6.69 -9.61 3.77
C LEU A 8 8.18 -9.98 3.70
N ASP A 9 8.58 -11.15 4.22
CA ASP A 9 9.94 -11.65 4.08
C ASP A 9 10.35 -11.87 2.62
N GLU A 10 9.47 -12.51 1.85
CA GLU A 10 9.72 -12.77 0.42
C GLU A 10 9.89 -11.48 -0.37
N LEU A 11 8.98 -10.53 -0.16
CA LEU A 11 8.98 -9.25 -0.86
C LEU A 11 10.16 -8.36 -0.44
N LYS A 12 10.53 -8.39 0.84
CA LYS A 12 11.70 -7.64 1.33
C LYS A 12 13.00 -8.19 0.76
N LYS A 13 13.18 -9.52 0.70
CA LYS A 13 14.32 -10.14 0.02
C LYS A 13 14.42 -9.72 -1.44
N LEU A 14 13.28 -9.66 -2.15
CA LEU A 14 13.25 -9.18 -3.53
C LEU A 14 13.60 -7.69 -3.63
N ALA A 15 13.18 -6.88 -2.67
CA ALA A 15 13.46 -5.45 -2.64
C ALA A 15 14.94 -5.15 -2.36
N ASP A 16 15.61 -5.97 -1.54
CA ASP A 16 17.02 -5.80 -1.16
C ASP A 16 18.00 -6.46 -2.15
N GLY A 17 17.51 -7.33 -3.04
CA GLY A 17 18.33 -8.04 -4.01
C GLY A 17 19.02 -7.10 -5.01
N SER A 18 20.30 -7.32 -5.29
CA SER A 18 21.07 -6.57 -6.27
C SER A 18 20.48 -6.71 -7.68
N GLY A 19 20.11 -5.60 -8.29
CA GLY A 19 19.56 -5.55 -9.66
C GLY A 19 18.03 -5.39 -9.72
N HIS A 20 17.33 -5.33 -8.60
CA HIS A 20 15.89 -5.06 -8.58
C HIS A 20 15.63 -3.56 -8.58
N SER A 21 14.80 -3.12 -9.52
CA SER A 21 14.35 -1.74 -9.66
C SER A 21 13.55 -1.29 -8.45
N GLY A 22 13.31 0.00 -8.31
CA GLY A 22 12.41 0.55 -7.28
C GLY A 22 11.04 -0.14 -7.18
N LYS A 23 10.62 -0.90 -8.23
CA LYS A 23 9.40 -1.71 -8.27
C LYS A 23 9.28 -2.69 -7.10
N SER A 24 10.35 -3.42 -6.77
CA SER A 24 10.32 -4.42 -5.70
C SER A 24 10.06 -3.79 -4.33
N ARG A 25 10.57 -2.58 -4.10
CA ARG A 25 10.29 -1.82 -2.87
C ARG A 25 8.83 -1.41 -2.78
N PHE A 26 8.23 -0.99 -3.90
CA PHE A 26 6.81 -0.65 -3.92
C PHE A 26 5.91 -1.84 -3.62
N PHE A 27 6.22 -3.03 -4.14
CA PHE A 27 5.47 -4.25 -3.79
C PHE A 27 5.56 -4.61 -2.30
N PHE A 28 6.74 -4.40 -1.70
CA PHE A 28 6.90 -4.58 -0.25
C PHE A 28 6.02 -3.58 0.53
N TYR A 29 6.05 -2.30 0.18
CA TYR A 29 5.22 -1.29 0.84
C TYR A 29 3.73 -1.51 0.62
N GLU A 30 3.30 -1.89 -0.59
CA GLU A 30 1.92 -2.27 -0.86
C GLU A 30 1.46 -3.44 0.01
N ALA A 31 2.29 -4.46 0.15
CA ALA A 31 2.00 -5.58 1.02
C ALA A 31 1.94 -5.15 2.49
N LEU A 32 2.89 -4.33 2.96
CA LEU A 32 2.94 -3.83 4.34
C LEU A 32 1.65 -3.09 4.72
N ILE A 33 1.17 -2.17 3.90
CA ILE A 33 -0.06 -1.41 4.19
C ILE A 33 -1.33 -2.26 4.17
N ASN A 34 -1.33 -3.40 3.48
CA ASN A 34 -2.48 -4.30 3.37
C ASN A 34 -2.40 -5.53 4.29
N THR A 35 -1.28 -5.72 4.99
CA THR A 35 -1.09 -6.83 5.92
C THR A 35 -1.66 -6.46 7.30
N GLU A 36 -2.24 -7.44 8.00
CA GLU A 36 -2.54 -7.32 9.42
C GLU A 36 -1.22 -7.32 10.21
N LEU A 37 -1.05 -6.30 11.04
CA LEU A 37 0.12 -6.04 11.83
C LEU A 37 -0.25 -6.03 13.31
N TYR A 38 0.65 -6.46 14.16
CA TYR A 38 0.51 -6.53 15.60
C TYR A 38 1.37 -5.45 16.24
N LEU A 39 0.74 -4.33 16.60
CA LEU A 39 1.38 -3.19 17.28
C LEU A 39 1.54 -3.52 18.75
N LEU A 40 2.78 -3.66 19.22
CA LEU A 40 3.08 -3.93 20.62
C LEU A 40 2.75 -2.70 21.48
N LEU A 41 2.10 -2.91 22.62
CA LEU A 41 1.73 -1.87 23.56
C LEU A 41 2.59 -1.95 24.85
N GLU A 42 2.75 -0.82 25.51
CA GLU A 42 3.40 -0.76 26.84
C GLU A 42 2.51 -1.32 27.95
N LYS A 43 1.18 -1.13 27.78
CA LYS A 43 0.16 -1.56 28.73
C LYS A 43 -1.17 -1.84 28.03
N GLU A 44 -2.07 -2.50 28.71
CA GLU A 44 -3.45 -2.70 28.25
C GLU A 44 -4.12 -1.35 27.91
N ILE A 45 -5.08 -1.39 26.97
CA ILE A 45 -5.82 -0.21 26.56
C ILE A 45 -6.69 0.27 27.72
N GLU A 46 -6.47 1.49 28.16
CA GLU A 46 -7.25 2.16 29.19
C GLU A 46 -8.01 3.35 28.58
N SER A 47 -9.30 3.42 28.82
CA SER A 47 -10.16 4.53 28.38
C SER A 47 -10.10 4.79 26.85
N GLY A 48 -9.85 3.74 26.05
CA GLY A 48 -9.75 3.84 24.59
C GLY A 48 -8.44 4.41 24.06
N VAL A 49 -7.44 4.62 24.92
CA VAL A 49 -6.11 5.11 24.52
C VAL A 49 -5.12 3.96 24.48
N ALA A 50 -4.45 3.79 23.35
CA ALA A 50 -3.37 2.83 23.16
C ALA A 50 -2.00 3.54 23.29
N TYR A 51 -1.09 2.93 24.05
CA TYR A 51 0.28 3.40 24.22
C TYR A 51 1.25 2.44 23.53
N PRO A 52 1.73 2.75 22.30
CA PRO A 52 2.67 1.90 21.60
C PRO A 52 3.97 1.72 22.39
N LYS A 53 4.53 0.53 22.36
CA LYS A 53 5.88 0.29 22.82
C LYS A 53 6.86 0.91 21.85
N LEU A 54 7.73 1.80 22.34
CA LEU A 54 8.66 2.56 21.51
C LEU A 54 10.11 2.10 21.76
N ILE A 55 10.90 2.19 20.69
CA ILE A 55 12.36 2.27 20.76
C ILE A 55 12.79 3.64 20.28
N GLU A 56 13.87 4.15 20.87
CA GLU A 56 14.43 5.45 20.52
C GLU A 56 15.83 5.25 19.92
N THR A 57 16.09 5.97 18.85
CA THR A 57 17.42 6.13 18.27
C THR A 57 17.85 7.59 18.44
N SER A 58 19.05 7.93 17.97
CA SER A 58 19.50 9.34 17.96
C SER A 58 18.68 10.24 17.04
N GLU A 59 17.96 9.67 16.09
CA GLU A 59 17.28 10.42 15.02
C GLU A 59 15.76 10.40 15.15
N ASP A 60 15.18 9.27 15.61
CA ASP A 60 13.73 9.08 15.58
C ASP A 60 13.25 8.11 16.67
N LYS A 61 11.94 8.08 16.90
CA LYS A 61 11.25 7.11 17.76
C LYS A 61 10.42 6.19 16.91
N TYR A 62 10.47 4.89 17.18
CA TYR A 62 9.82 3.86 16.38
C TYR A 62 8.86 3.05 17.22
N ALA A 63 7.63 2.86 16.76
CA ALA A 63 6.69 1.92 17.35
C ALA A 63 7.03 0.50 16.88
N LEU A 64 7.02 -0.45 17.81
CA LEU A 64 7.31 -1.86 17.52
C LEU A 64 6.10 -2.57 16.95
N VAL A 65 6.27 -3.15 15.77
CA VAL A 65 5.22 -3.79 15.00
C VAL A 65 5.70 -5.14 14.47
N PHE A 66 4.83 -6.13 14.46
CA PHE A 66 5.13 -7.49 13.99
C PHE A 66 4.09 -7.94 12.96
N ASP A 67 4.49 -8.72 11.98
CA ASP A 67 3.60 -9.26 10.94
C ASP A 67 2.97 -10.60 11.33
N THR A 68 3.37 -11.18 12.46
CA THR A 68 2.73 -12.36 13.06
C THR A 68 2.74 -12.28 14.59
N ILE A 69 1.72 -12.89 15.21
CA ILE A 69 1.70 -13.04 16.68
C ILE A 69 2.90 -13.85 17.18
N ALA A 70 3.33 -14.87 16.45
CA ALA A 70 4.47 -15.68 16.83
C ALA A 70 5.75 -14.83 16.99
N ARG A 71 6.00 -13.91 16.05
CA ARG A 71 7.14 -12.97 16.11
C ARG A 71 7.05 -11.99 17.26
N LEU A 72 5.84 -11.51 17.55
CA LEU A 72 5.62 -10.66 18.72
C LEU A 72 5.95 -11.43 20.01
N VAL A 73 5.49 -12.68 20.14
CA VAL A 73 5.77 -13.51 21.31
C VAL A 73 7.26 -13.86 21.41
N ASP A 74 7.92 -14.18 20.28
CA ASP A 74 9.36 -14.45 20.25
C ASP A 74 10.18 -13.23 20.68
N PHE A 75 9.74 -12.01 20.31
CA PHE A 75 10.38 -10.77 20.73
C PHE A 75 10.19 -10.44 22.20
N THR A 76 8.96 -10.65 22.71
CA THR A 76 8.63 -10.23 24.09
C THR A 76 8.94 -11.30 25.15
N GLU A 77 9.15 -12.57 24.71
CA GLU A 77 9.34 -13.75 25.57
C GLU A 77 8.20 -14.00 26.56
N ASN A 78 7.19 -13.13 26.58
CA ASN A 78 6.05 -13.16 27.52
C ASN A 78 4.76 -12.72 26.82
N SER A 79 3.63 -12.97 27.48
CA SER A 79 2.36 -12.38 27.07
C SER A 79 2.42 -10.86 27.22
N SER A 80 2.20 -10.15 26.13
CA SER A 80 2.26 -8.68 26.10
C SER A 80 1.03 -8.13 25.37
N PRO A 81 0.49 -6.98 25.80
CA PRO A 81 -0.65 -6.37 25.13
C PRO A 81 -0.27 -5.89 23.72
N TYR A 82 -1.20 -6.05 22.78
CA TYR A 82 -1.04 -5.61 21.41
C TYR A 82 -2.36 -5.18 20.77
N LEU A 83 -2.26 -4.44 19.66
CA LEU A 83 -3.38 -4.16 18.76
C LEU A 83 -3.13 -4.87 17.42
N ALA A 84 -4.12 -5.62 16.94
CA ALA A 84 -4.13 -6.18 15.59
C ALA A 84 -4.82 -5.18 14.66
N LEU A 85 -4.07 -4.58 13.73
CA LEU A 85 -4.53 -3.53 12.81
C LEU A 85 -3.90 -3.75 11.44
N THR A 86 -4.59 -3.39 10.36
CA THR A 86 -3.93 -3.34 9.05
C THR A 86 -2.92 -2.19 9.01
N GLY A 87 -1.88 -2.31 8.17
CA GLY A 87 -0.92 -1.23 7.97
C GLY A 87 -1.61 0.11 7.63
N ARG A 88 -2.75 0.08 6.91
CA ARG A 88 -3.56 1.27 6.62
C ARG A 88 -4.08 1.98 7.86
N MET A 89 -4.31 1.26 8.93
CA MET A 89 -4.77 1.85 10.20
C MET A 89 -3.58 2.27 11.07
N VAL A 90 -2.48 1.55 10.98
CA VAL A 90 -1.25 1.86 11.73
C VAL A 90 -0.60 3.15 11.22
N LEU A 91 -0.45 3.33 9.90
CA LEU A 91 0.25 4.48 9.32
C LEU A 91 -0.29 5.85 9.76
N PRO A 92 -1.62 6.14 9.70
CA PRO A 92 -2.13 7.43 10.17
C PRO A 92 -1.90 7.66 11.66
N MET A 93 -1.97 6.61 12.50
CA MET A 93 -1.68 6.71 13.95
C MET A 93 -0.22 7.11 14.19
N LEU A 94 0.72 6.51 13.46
CA LEU A 94 2.14 6.84 13.57
C LEU A 94 2.44 8.24 13.04
N LYS A 95 1.85 8.63 11.91
CA LYS A 95 1.98 9.98 11.34
C LYS A 95 1.54 11.06 12.31
N GLU A 96 0.35 10.90 12.93
CA GLU A 96 -0.17 11.86 13.92
C GLU A 96 0.77 12.08 15.10
N GLN A 97 1.44 10.99 15.54
CA GLN A 97 2.38 11.02 16.68
C GLN A 97 3.83 11.30 16.26
N LYS A 98 4.10 11.47 14.96
CA LYS A 98 5.46 11.64 14.38
C LYS A 98 6.39 10.49 14.77
N LEU A 99 5.89 9.27 14.69
CA LEU A 99 6.62 8.06 14.98
C LEU A 99 7.02 7.34 13.69
N GLY A 100 8.19 6.72 13.71
CA GLY A 100 8.58 5.71 12.75
C GLY A 100 7.96 4.35 13.08
N LEU A 101 8.17 3.36 12.22
CA LEU A 101 7.73 1.98 12.36
C LEU A 101 8.94 1.06 12.39
N GLY A 102 9.06 0.26 13.44
CA GLY A 102 10.05 -0.82 13.54
C GLY A 102 9.36 -2.17 13.32
N LEU A 103 9.50 -2.74 12.12
CA LEU A 103 8.92 -4.03 11.77
C LEU A 103 9.86 -5.16 12.12
N ASN A 104 9.36 -6.15 12.88
CA ASN A 104 10.06 -7.41 13.20
C ASN A 104 11.49 -7.24 13.71
N LEU A 105 11.76 -6.18 14.46
CA LEU A 105 13.12 -5.86 14.93
C LEU A 105 13.68 -6.93 15.85
N ASN A 106 15.00 -7.12 15.79
CA ASN A 106 15.79 -8.07 16.58
C ASN A 106 15.37 -9.55 16.43
N LEU A 107 14.70 -9.90 15.34
CA LEU A 107 14.30 -11.27 15.03
C LEU A 107 15.19 -11.93 13.96
N ALA A 108 16.10 -11.16 13.36
CA ALA A 108 16.97 -11.62 12.26
C ALA A 108 16.18 -12.22 11.07
N VAL A 109 15.00 -11.68 10.80
CA VAL A 109 14.12 -12.08 9.69
C VAL A 109 14.28 -11.16 8.49
N PRO A 110 14.01 -11.61 7.28
CA PRO A 110 14.23 -10.79 6.08
C PRO A 110 13.40 -9.50 6.04
N SER A 111 12.21 -9.49 6.63
CA SER A 111 11.33 -8.33 6.69
C SER A 111 11.69 -7.31 7.78
N GLU A 112 12.74 -7.56 8.56
CA GLU A 112 13.22 -6.61 9.55
C GLU A 112 13.59 -5.28 8.89
N ILE A 113 12.94 -4.17 9.34
CA ILE A 113 13.19 -2.84 8.81
C ILE A 113 12.78 -1.74 9.80
N LEU A 114 13.52 -0.65 9.78
CA LEU A 114 13.14 0.64 10.36
C LEU A 114 12.66 1.56 9.24
N LEU A 115 11.44 2.08 9.39
CA LEU A 115 10.89 3.14 8.56
C LEU A 115 10.79 4.40 9.41
N SER A 116 11.48 5.45 9.01
CA SER A 116 11.49 6.73 9.74
C SER A 116 10.11 7.40 9.73
N SER A 117 9.92 8.42 10.57
CA SER A 117 8.70 9.23 10.53
C SER A 117 8.47 9.87 9.17
N SER A 118 9.54 10.26 8.45
CA SER A 118 9.46 10.76 7.08
C SER A 118 9.05 9.70 6.05
N ASP A 119 9.46 8.44 6.24
CA ASP A 119 8.98 7.32 5.40
C ASP A 119 7.50 7.06 5.64
N ILE A 120 7.03 7.16 6.89
CA ILE A 120 5.62 7.03 7.24
C ILE A 120 4.79 8.15 6.59
N ASP A 121 5.25 9.39 6.66
CA ASP A 121 4.61 10.54 6.00
C ASP A 121 4.49 10.32 4.48
N TRP A 122 5.55 9.85 3.85
CA TRP A 122 5.57 9.56 2.43
C TRP A 122 4.59 8.43 2.05
N LEU A 123 4.60 7.31 2.79
CA LEU A 123 3.68 6.19 2.59
C LEU A 123 2.22 6.62 2.75
N GLN A 124 1.92 7.40 3.79
CA GLN A 124 0.58 7.89 4.04
C GLN A 124 0.10 8.83 2.92
N ASN A 125 0.96 9.72 2.44
CA ASN A 125 0.64 10.60 1.32
C ASN A 125 0.31 9.80 0.04
N ILE A 126 1.02 8.69 -0.23
CA ILE A 126 0.68 7.79 -1.34
C ILE A 126 -0.71 7.18 -1.16
N VAL A 127 -1.03 6.70 0.04
CA VAL A 127 -2.34 6.08 0.34
C VAL A 127 -3.48 7.09 0.28
N GLU A 128 -3.22 8.36 0.63
CA GLU A 128 -4.20 9.44 0.65
C GLU A 128 -4.43 10.10 -0.71
N GLN A 129 -3.57 9.87 -1.71
CA GLN A 129 -3.75 10.47 -3.04
C GLN A 129 -5.15 10.18 -3.59
N THR A 130 -5.91 11.24 -3.78
CA THR A 130 -7.25 11.16 -4.38
C THR A 130 -7.13 11.50 -5.87
N PRO A 131 -7.72 10.69 -6.76
CA PRO A 131 -7.73 10.99 -8.20
C PRO A 131 -8.41 12.33 -8.47
N GLU A 132 -7.79 13.17 -9.30
CA GLU A 132 -8.39 14.42 -9.76
C GLU A 132 -9.43 14.15 -10.85
N ARG A 133 -10.52 14.96 -10.86
CA ARG A 133 -11.53 14.90 -11.93
C ARG A 133 -11.10 15.82 -13.06
N LEU A 134 -10.81 15.21 -14.23
CA LEU A 134 -10.58 15.95 -15.47
C LEU A 134 -11.87 15.96 -16.31
N HIS A 135 -12.19 17.11 -16.89
CA HIS A 135 -13.35 17.31 -17.77
C HIS A 135 -12.90 17.53 -19.22
N ASP A 136 -12.03 16.66 -19.71
CA ASP A 136 -11.57 16.72 -21.09
C ASP A 136 -12.41 15.82 -22.00
N LYS A 137 -12.65 16.29 -23.25
CA LYS A 137 -13.46 15.57 -24.21
C LYS A 137 -12.60 14.59 -25.02
N VAL A 138 -12.90 13.30 -24.88
CA VAL A 138 -12.26 12.25 -25.68
C VAL A 138 -12.85 12.26 -27.10
N THR A 139 -12.00 12.23 -28.10
CA THR A 139 -12.37 12.26 -29.53
C THR A 139 -12.23 10.90 -30.22
N ALA A 140 -11.35 10.04 -29.72
CA ALA A 140 -11.15 8.70 -30.26
C ALA A 140 -10.51 7.76 -29.24
N PHE A 141 -10.75 6.46 -29.39
CA PHE A 141 -10.05 5.41 -28.68
C PHE A 141 -9.23 4.56 -29.65
N SER A 142 -8.09 4.08 -29.19
CA SER A 142 -7.22 3.17 -29.93
C SER A 142 -6.71 2.05 -29.03
N LYS A 143 -5.97 1.10 -29.62
CA LYS A 143 -5.44 -0.06 -28.88
C LYS A 143 -4.52 0.40 -27.74
N PRO A 144 -4.70 -0.13 -26.50
CA PRO A 144 -3.87 0.26 -25.38
C PRO A 144 -2.43 -0.24 -25.51
N SER A 145 -1.50 0.54 -24.98
CA SER A 145 -0.11 0.14 -24.79
C SER A 145 0.23 0.13 -23.30
N ILE A 146 -0.26 -0.90 -22.59
CA ILE A 146 -0.10 -1.05 -21.15
C ILE A 146 0.86 -2.20 -20.85
N PRO A 147 1.93 -1.98 -20.05
CA PRO A 147 2.85 -3.03 -19.62
C PRO A 147 2.12 -4.18 -18.91
N PHE A 148 2.69 -5.38 -19.03
CA PHE A 148 2.08 -6.58 -18.43
C PHE A 148 1.90 -6.42 -16.91
N GLU A 149 2.88 -5.85 -16.22
CA GLU A 149 2.88 -5.64 -14.77
C GLU A 149 1.74 -4.74 -14.31
N VAL A 150 1.48 -3.66 -15.06
CA VAL A 150 0.34 -2.76 -14.80
C VAL A 150 -0.98 -3.51 -14.99
N ARG A 151 -1.11 -4.26 -16.08
CA ARG A 151 -2.32 -5.04 -16.35
C ARG A 151 -2.56 -6.13 -15.30
N ASP A 152 -1.51 -6.81 -14.83
CA ASP A 152 -1.61 -7.84 -13.80
C ASP A 152 -2.06 -7.25 -12.45
N ALA A 153 -1.49 -6.11 -12.05
CA ALA A 153 -1.90 -5.41 -10.83
C ALA A 153 -3.35 -4.92 -10.89
N LEU A 154 -3.74 -4.35 -12.04
CA LEU A 154 -5.13 -3.95 -12.27
C LEU A 154 -6.08 -5.15 -12.16
N ASN A 155 -5.76 -6.27 -12.81
CA ASN A 155 -6.57 -7.48 -12.75
C ASN A 155 -6.70 -8.01 -11.32
N LYS A 156 -5.63 -8.03 -10.56
CA LYS A 156 -5.66 -8.42 -9.13
C LYS A 156 -6.58 -7.51 -8.32
N LYS A 157 -6.46 -6.19 -8.51
CA LYS A 157 -7.27 -5.21 -7.78
C LYS A 157 -8.74 -5.29 -8.18
N LEU A 158 -9.03 -5.39 -9.48
CA LEU A 158 -10.40 -5.45 -10.01
C LEU A 158 -11.15 -6.72 -9.57
N ARG A 159 -10.47 -7.84 -9.33
CA ARG A 159 -11.10 -9.02 -8.73
C ARG A 159 -11.74 -8.75 -7.37
N TYR A 160 -11.14 -7.88 -6.56
CA TYR A 160 -11.71 -7.47 -5.26
C TYR A 160 -12.85 -6.46 -5.41
N LEU A 161 -13.03 -5.89 -6.60
CA LEU A 161 -14.07 -4.92 -6.91
C LEU A 161 -15.18 -5.52 -7.78
N SER A 162 -15.20 -6.84 -8.01
CA SER A 162 -16.15 -7.52 -8.89
C SER A 162 -17.62 -7.29 -8.54
N ASP A 163 -17.92 -7.06 -7.27
CA ASP A 163 -19.28 -6.75 -6.81
C ASP A 163 -19.73 -5.32 -7.14
N PHE A 164 -18.81 -4.46 -7.56
CA PHE A 164 -19.06 -3.03 -7.81
C PHE A 164 -18.77 -2.60 -9.24
N VAL A 165 -18.02 -3.41 -9.99
CA VAL A 165 -17.59 -3.13 -11.36
C VAL A 165 -17.96 -4.33 -12.23
N ALA A 166 -18.91 -4.16 -13.13
CA ALA A 166 -19.32 -5.23 -14.03
C ALA A 166 -18.23 -5.54 -15.07
N GLU A 167 -17.69 -4.50 -15.69
CA GLU A 167 -16.64 -4.61 -16.69
C GLU A 167 -15.62 -3.48 -16.57
N ALA A 168 -14.36 -3.76 -16.91
CA ALA A 168 -13.32 -2.78 -17.04
C ALA A 168 -12.52 -3.00 -18.32
N TRP A 169 -12.33 -1.94 -19.09
CA TRP A 169 -11.61 -1.94 -20.35
C TRP A 169 -10.41 -1.00 -20.29
N THR A 170 -9.36 -1.31 -21.02
CA THR A 170 -8.22 -0.43 -21.21
C THR A 170 -8.13 0.02 -22.65
N ALA A 171 -7.84 1.30 -22.87
CA ALA A 171 -7.67 1.90 -24.19
C ALA A 171 -6.64 3.04 -24.15
N GLU A 172 -6.14 3.46 -25.33
CA GLU A 172 -5.50 4.76 -25.49
C GLU A 172 -6.57 5.76 -25.91
N ALA A 173 -6.81 6.79 -25.09
CA ALA A 173 -7.72 7.88 -25.42
C ALA A 173 -6.98 9.04 -26.06
N LYS A 174 -7.56 9.63 -27.12
CA LYS A 174 -7.12 10.87 -27.74
C LYS A 174 -8.11 11.98 -27.35
N TYR A 175 -7.59 13.07 -26.80
CA TYR A 175 -8.38 14.21 -26.36
C TYR A 175 -8.45 15.31 -27.45
N LEU A 176 -9.40 16.23 -27.30
CA LEU A 176 -9.63 17.32 -28.26
C LEU A 176 -8.38 18.20 -28.46
N ASN A 177 -7.58 18.40 -27.42
CA ASN A 177 -6.33 19.14 -27.44
C ASN A 177 -5.15 18.39 -28.11
N GLY A 178 -5.40 17.18 -28.64
CA GLY A 178 -4.40 16.31 -29.25
C GLY A 178 -3.59 15.46 -28.29
N HIS A 179 -3.73 15.65 -26.97
CA HIS A 179 -3.10 14.80 -25.97
C HIS A 179 -3.59 13.37 -26.07
N LYS A 180 -2.74 12.41 -25.69
CA LYS A 180 -3.08 10.98 -25.60
C LYS A 180 -2.71 10.46 -24.22
N SER A 181 -3.57 9.63 -23.64
CA SER A 181 -3.26 8.90 -22.41
C SER A 181 -3.83 7.49 -22.43
N GLN A 182 -3.22 6.61 -21.66
CA GLN A 182 -3.80 5.29 -21.37
C GLN A 182 -4.95 5.47 -20.38
N VAL A 183 -6.10 4.89 -20.68
CA VAL A 183 -7.31 5.03 -19.86
C VAL A 183 -7.84 3.68 -19.45
N ILE A 184 -8.45 3.64 -18.26
CA ILE A 184 -9.29 2.54 -17.82
C ILE A 184 -10.73 3.03 -17.86
N VAL A 185 -11.58 2.29 -18.55
CA VAL A 185 -13.01 2.56 -18.69
C VAL A 185 -13.76 1.55 -17.85
N PHE A 186 -14.59 2.02 -16.94
CA PHE A 186 -15.47 1.20 -16.11
C PHE A 186 -16.90 1.29 -16.64
N VAL A 187 -17.55 0.14 -16.73
CA VAL A 187 -18.93 0.02 -17.23
C VAL A 187 -19.83 -0.40 -16.06
N ASP A 188 -21.01 0.23 -15.98
CA ASP A 188 -22.05 -0.06 -14.98
C ASP A 188 -21.58 0.02 -13.52
N VAL A 189 -20.73 0.98 -13.21
CA VAL A 189 -20.34 1.26 -11.82
C VAL A 189 -21.39 2.16 -11.15
N ASN A 190 -21.87 1.74 -9.98
CA ASN A 190 -22.78 2.59 -9.18
C ASN A 190 -22.13 3.96 -8.93
N PRO A 191 -22.81 5.07 -9.23
CA PRO A 191 -22.28 6.44 -9.06
C PRO A 191 -21.73 6.72 -7.66
N MET A 192 -22.31 6.14 -6.61
CA MET A 192 -21.82 6.28 -5.23
C MET A 192 -20.47 5.59 -5.02
N MET A 193 -20.12 4.62 -5.86
CA MET A 193 -18.87 3.85 -5.77
C MET A 193 -17.74 4.41 -6.66
N HIS A 194 -18.03 5.38 -7.54
CA HIS A 194 -17.03 5.91 -8.48
C HIS A 194 -15.76 6.37 -7.76
N GLY A 195 -15.89 7.12 -6.68
CA GLY A 195 -14.75 7.59 -5.90
C GLY A 195 -13.94 6.45 -5.27
N ALA A 196 -14.63 5.43 -4.73
CA ALA A 196 -13.98 4.28 -4.10
C ALA A 196 -13.24 3.42 -5.14
N VAL A 197 -13.86 3.15 -6.28
CA VAL A 197 -13.24 2.40 -7.39
C VAL A 197 -12.03 3.16 -7.93
N ALA A 198 -12.18 4.46 -8.21
CA ALA A 198 -11.10 5.30 -8.69
C ALA A 198 -9.92 5.33 -7.71
N LYS A 199 -10.18 5.50 -6.41
CA LYS A 199 -9.15 5.49 -5.36
C LYS A 199 -8.44 4.13 -5.29
N ALA A 200 -9.18 3.03 -5.30
CA ALA A 200 -8.61 1.68 -5.22
C ALA A 200 -7.72 1.35 -6.43
N VAL A 201 -8.12 1.77 -7.63
CA VAL A 201 -7.32 1.58 -8.84
C VAL A 201 -6.10 2.51 -8.86
N ASN A 202 -6.29 3.78 -8.51
CA ASN A 202 -5.19 4.75 -8.43
C ASN A 202 -4.10 4.27 -7.47
N GLU A 203 -4.47 3.72 -6.33
CA GLU A 203 -3.55 3.15 -5.37
C GLU A 203 -2.73 1.98 -5.97
N ALA A 204 -3.40 1.02 -6.63
CA ALA A 204 -2.71 -0.09 -7.30
C ALA A 204 -1.73 0.41 -8.38
N LEU A 205 -2.08 1.50 -9.08
CA LEU A 205 -1.25 2.12 -10.11
C LEU A 205 -0.11 2.95 -9.53
N THR A 206 -0.31 3.60 -8.39
CA THR A 206 0.72 4.45 -7.78
C THR A 206 1.97 3.65 -7.45
N PHE A 207 1.81 2.44 -6.91
CA PHE A 207 2.94 1.57 -6.59
C PHE A 207 3.70 1.07 -7.83
N ILE A 208 3.07 1.06 -9.01
CA ILE A 208 3.69 0.62 -10.27
C ILE A 208 4.15 1.81 -11.09
N SER A 209 3.32 2.85 -11.23
CA SER A 209 3.58 3.99 -12.09
C SER A 209 4.78 4.82 -11.65
N GLN A 210 5.09 4.88 -10.36
CA GLN A 210 6.31 5.51 -9.88
C GLN A 210 7.59 4.80 -10.39
N ALA A 211 7.50 3.50 -10.65
CA ALA A 211 8.61 2.76 -11.24
C ALA A 211 8.76 2.99 -12.75
N ASP A 212 7.64 3.22 -13.46
CA ASP A 212 7.61 3.29 -14.94
C ASP A 212 7.15 4.65 -15.50
N LYS A 213 6.80 5.63 -14.65
CA LYS A 213 6.25 6.96 -15.02
C LYS A 213 5.01 6.88 -15.93
N LEU A 214 4.19 5.85 -15.75
CA LEU A 214 2.97 5.66 -16.52
C LEU A 214 1.82 6.41 -15.84
N ILE A 215 1.15 7.28 -16.59
CA ILE A 215 -0.06 7.99 -16.13
C ILE A 215 -1.28 7.31 -16.74
N LEU A 216 -2.20 6.86 -15.90
CA LEU A 216 -3.48 6.31 -16.33
C LEU A 216 -4.61 7.25 -15.93
N SER A 217 -5.54 7.48 -16.85
CA SER A 217 -6.78 8.21 -16.60
C SER A 217 -7.93 7.23 -16.40
N LEU A 218 -8.86 7.53 -15.49
CA LEU A 218 -10.02 6.72 -15.21
C LEU A 218 -11.25 7.37 -15.85
N ILE A 219 -12.03 6.59 -16.59
CA ILE A 219 -13.29 7.02 -17.23
C ILE A 219 -14.41 6.12 -16.74
N HIS A 220 -15.52 6.69 -16.31
CA HIS A 220 -16.75 6.00 -15.99
C HIS A 220 -17.77 6.20 -17.12
N ILE A 221 -18.37 5.14 -17.57
CA ILE A 221 -19.44 5.15 -18.59
C ILE A 221 -20.68 4.50 -18.00
#